data_8c397d6b1b7f1507033d5e5b7096ebf4
#
_entry.id   8c397d6b1b7f1507033d5e5b7096ebf4
#
_cell.length_a   1.000
_cell.length_b   1.000
_cell.length_c   1.000
_cell.angle_alpha   90.00
_cell.angle_beta   90.00
_cell.angle_gamma   90.00
#
_symmetry.space_group_name_H-M   'P 1'
#
loop_
_entity.id
_entity.type
_entity.pdbx_description
1 polymer ?
#
loop_
_entity_poly.entity_id
_entity_poly.type
_entity_poly.pdbx_seq_one_letter_code
_entity_poly.pdbx_strand_id
1 'polypeptide(L)'
;MPTSFEKKVWAAIDQIPKGSVITYKELANKIGHPNAVRAVANACGKNPNPISTPCHRVIRMDGRPGGYSAPGGIKKKIELLNKEGVSLLSKN
;
A
#
# COMPACT_ATOMS: atom_id res chain seq x y z
N MET A 1 -12.10 -11.25 11.96
CA MET A 1 -12.47 -9.82 12.17
C MET A 1 -11.23 -8.95 12.04
N PRO A 2 -11.29 -7.82 11.33
CA PRO A 2 -10.15 -6.92 11.27
C PRO A 2 -9.87 -6.30 12.63
N THR A 3 -8.59 -6.08 12.92
CA THR A 3 -8.16 -5.45 14.16
C THR A 3 -8.29 -3.92 14.05
N SER A 4 -8.25 -3.23 15.19
CA SER A 4 -8.22 -1.76 15.21
C SER A 4 -7.04 -1.22 14.40
N PHE A 5 -5.90 -1.90 14.52
CA PHE A 5 -4.68 -1.52 13.79
C PHE A 5 -4.90 -1.62 12.29
N GLU A 6 -5.46 -2.73 11.81
CA GLU A 6 -5.74 -2.93 10.39
C GLU A 6 -6.69 -1.88 9.86
N LYS A 7 -7.74 -1.55 10.63
CA LYS A 7 -8.69 -0.50 10.24
C LYS A 7 -8.01 0.85 10.11
N LYS A 8 -7.08 1.18 11.01
CA LYS A 8 -6.31 2.42 10.93
C LYS A 8 -5.46 2.47 9.66
N VAL A 9 -4.81 1.36 9.33
CA VAL A 9 -4.00 1.27 8.12
C VAL A 9 -4.86 1.50 6.89
N TRP A 10 -5.98 0.80 6.79
CA TRP A 10 -6.87 0.92 5.63
C TRP A 10 -7.47 2.32 5.49
N ALA A 11 -7.86 2.94 6.60
CA ALA A 11 -8.39 4.30 6.58
C ALA A 11 -7.33 5.29 6.09
N ALA A 12 -6.08 5.12 6.50
CA ALA A 12 -4.99 5.97 6.03
C ALA A 12 -4.72 5.77 4.54
N ILE A 13 -4.81 4.52 4.07
CA ILE A 13 -4.64 4.22 2.64
C ILE A 13 -5.73 4.91 1.82
N ASP A 14 -6.96 4.94 2.33
CA ASP A 14 -8.08 5.61 1.65
C ASP A 14 -7.84 7.10 1.42
N GLN A 15 -6.92 7.71 2.20
CA GLN A 15 -6.59 9.12 2.06
C GLN A 15 -5.54 9.39 0.98
N ILE A 16 -4.92 8.36 0.40
CA ILE A 16 -3.89 8.54 -0.61
C ILE A 16 -4.56 8.89 -1.94
N PRO A 17 -4.33 10.09 -2.50
CA PRO A 17 -4.98 10.47 -3.74
C PRO A 17 -4.43 9.69 -4.93
N LYS A 18 -5.25 9.57 -5.96
CA LYS A 18 -4.85 8.97 -7.22
C LYS A 18 -3.66 9.73 -7.79
N GLY A 19 -2.67 9.01 -8.27
CA GLY A 19 -1.44 9.60 -8.79
C GLY A 19 -0.37 9.83 -7.76
N SER A 20 -0.64 9.52 -6.48
CA SER A 20 0.32 9.64 -5.39
C SER A 20 0.62 8.27 -4.80
N VAL A 21 1.79 8.15 -4.18
CA VAL A 21 2.17 6.94 -3.45
C VAL A 21 2.80 7.35 -2.12
N ILE A 22 2.76 6.44 -1.15
CA ILE A 22 3.56 6.60 0.07
C ILE A 22 4.27 5.29 0.35
N THR A 23 5.34 5.37 1.14
CA THR A 23 6.05 4.17 1.55
C THR A 23 5.37 3.54 2.75
N TYR A 24 5.67 2.25 2.99
CA TYR A 24 5.18 1.57 4.19
C TYR A 24 5.63 2.30 5.45
N LYS A 25 6.85 2.85 5.43
CA LYS A 25 7.36 3.61 6.58
C LYS A 25 6.58 4.89 6.81
N GLU A 26 6.30 5.63 5.74
CA GLU A 26 5.50 6.85 5.84
C GLU A 26 4.10 6.55 6.35
N LEU A 27 3.53 5.45 5.88
CA LEU A 27 2.20 5.02 6.34
C LEU A 27 2.22 4.68 7.84
N ALA A 28 3.25 3.97 8.28
CA ALA A 28 3.42 3.65 9.71
C ALA A 28 3.51 4.92 10.56
N ASN A 29 4.28 5.91 10.09
CA ASN A 29 4.39 7.19 10.78
C ASN A 29 3.04 7.90 10.84
N LYS A 30 2.30 7.88 9.74
CA LYS A 30 1.02 8.56 9.61
C LYS A 30 -0.02 8.05 10.61
N ILE A 31 -0.02 6.75 10.89
CA ILE A 31 -0.96 6.16 11.84
C ILE A 31 -0.45 6.15 13.28
N GLY A 32 0.71 6.75 13.52
CA GLY A 32 1.26 6.87 14.87
C GLY A 32 2.02 5.64 15.38
N HIS A 33 2.43 4.74 14.49
CA HIS A 33 3.15 3.52 14.84
C HIS A 33 4.43 3.37 14.00
N PRO A 34 5.41 4.29 14.16
CA PRO A 34 6.58 4.34 13.27
C PRO A 34 7.46 3.09 13.29
N ASN A 35 7.38 2.29 14.36
CA ASN A 35 8.17 1.06 14.45
C ASN A 35 7.42 -0.18 13.94
N ALA A 36 6.21 0.01 13.43
CA ALA A 36 5.34 -1.10 13.04
C ALA A 36 5.28 -1.29 11.50
N VAL A 37 6.38 -1.02 10.80
CA VAL A 37 6.41 -1.08 9.33
C VAL A 37 5.98 -2.45 8.80
N ARG A 38 6.49 -3.52 9.41
CA ARG A 38 6.13 -4.88 8.99
C ARG A 38 4.65 -5.17 9.22
N ALA A 39 4.11 -4.74 10.37
CA ALA A 39 2.69 -4.93 10.67
C ALA A 39 1.81 -4.15 9.70
N VAL A 40 2.26 -2.97 9.29
CA VAL A 40 1.57 -2.15 8.27
C VAL A 40 1.55 -2.91 6.94
N ALA A 41 2.69 -3.46 6.52
CA ALA A 41 2.75 -4.23 5.28
C ALA A 41 1.83 -5.45 5.32
N ASN A 42 1.78 -6.14 6.47
CA ASN A 42 0.88 -7.27 6.64
C ASN A 42 -0.59 -6.85 6.57
N ALA A 43 -0.92 -5.71 7.16
CA ALA A 43 -2.29 -5.18 7.10
C ALA A 43 -2.69 -4.81 5.68
N CYS A 44 -1.75 -4.26 4.90
CA CYS A 44 -1.99 -4.00 3.48
C CYS A 44 -2.32 -5.30 2.73
N GLY A 45 -1.60 -6.37 3.05
CA GLY A 45 -1.83 -7.68 2.44
C GLY A 45 -3.17 -8.32 2.81
N LYS A 46 -3.78 -7.87 3.90
CA LYS A 46 -5.08 -8.37 4.37
C LYS A 46 -6.26 -7.50 3.95
N ASN A 47 -6.01 -6.49 3.13
CA ASN A 47 -7.05 -5.58 2.66
C ASN A 47 -8.18 -6.37 1.95
N PRO A 48 -9.42 -6.32 2.45
CA PRO A 48 -10.52 -7.06 1.84
C PRO A 48 -11.04 -6.44 0.55
N ASN A 49 -10.73 -5.16 0.32
CA ASN A 49 -11.23 -4.43 -0.85
C ASN A 49 -10.09 -3.68 -1.54
N PRO A 50 -9.20 -4.40 -2.25
CA PRO A 50 -8.00 -3.78 -2.82
C PRO A 50 -8.27 -2.73 -3.91
N ILE A 51 -9.48 -2.67 -4.44
CA ILE A 51 -9.86 -1.63 -5.39
C ILE A 51 -10.35 -0.37 -4.65
N SER A 52 -11.26 -0.53 -3.70
CA SER A 52 -11.83 0.58 -2.94
C SER A 52 -10.82 1.20 -2.00
N THR A 53 -10.01 0.36 -1.34
CA THR A 53 -8.92 0.82 -0.49
C THR A 53 -7.63 0.60 -1.28
N PRO A 54 -7.04 1.68 -1.84
CA PRO A 54 -6.00 1.55 -2.88
C PRO A 54 -4.63 1.17 -2.32
N CYS A 55 -4.49 -0.05 -1.81
CA CYS A 55 -3.23 -0.51 -1.23
C CYS A 55 -2.10 -0.59 -2.27
N HIS A 56 -2.42 -0.53 -3.56
CA HIS A 56 -1.40 -0.44 -4.60
C HIS A 56 -0.61 0.86 -4.54
N ARG A 57 -1.11 1.87 -3.82
CA ARG A 57 -0.43 3.17 -3.66
C ARG A 57 0.58 3.16 -2.51
N VAL A 58 0.79 2.03 -1.85
CA VAL A 58 1.80 1.89 -0.80
C VAL A 58 2.96 1.07 -1.35
N ILE A 59 4.16 1.63 -1.29
CA ILE A 59 5.34 1.04 -1.91
C ILE A 59 6.47 0.90 -0.89
N ARG A 60 7.55 0.21 -1.29
CA ARG A 60 8.73 0.05 -0.45
C ARG A 60 9.54 1.35 -0.40
N MET A 61 10.33 1.51 0.67
CA MET A 61 11.21 2.67 0.83
C MET A 61 12.23 2.83 -0.29
N ASP A 62 12.63 1.72 -0.91
CA ASP A 62 13.61 1.76 -2.00
C ASP A 62 12.98 2.08 -3.36
N GLY A 63 11.69 2.42 -3.39
CA GLY A 63 10.99 2.76 -4.62
C GLY A 63 10.43 1.58 -5.38
N ARG A 64 10.63 0.36 -4.88
CA ARG A 64 10.07 -0.84 -5.50
C ARG A 64 8.62 -1.02 -5.09
N PRO A 65 7.81 -1.71 -5.90
CA PRO A 65 6.38 -1.84 -5.60
C PRO A 65 6.05 -2.60 -4.32
N GLY A 66 6.86 -3.57 -3.93
CA GLY A 66 6.50 -4.46 -2.82
C GLY A 66 5.43 -5.46 -3.23
N GLY A 67 4.88 -6.19 -2.25
CA GLY A 67 3.88 -7.22 -2.51
C GLY A 67 2.50 -6.67 -2.81
N TYR A 68 1.67 -7.49 -3.42
CA TYR A 68 0.27 -7.17 -3.69
C TYR A 68 -0.53 -8.47 -3.63
N SER A 69 -1.49 -8.54 -2.72
CA SER A 69 -2.24 -9.77 -2.46
C SER A 69 -3.46 -9.97 -3.35
N ALA A 70 -3.86 -8.95 -4.12
CA ALA A 70 -4.99 -9.07 -5.03
C ALA A 70 -4.61 -9.90 -6.26
N PRO A 71 -5.60 -10.43 -7.00
CA PRO A 71 -5.34 -11.18 -8.23
C PRO A 71 -4.46 -10.39 -9.19
N GLY A 72 -3.46 -11.04 -9.75
CA GLY A 72 -2.49 -10.43 -10.65
C GLY A 72 -1.18 -10.05 -9.98
N GLY A 73 -1.13 -10.01 -8.63
CA GLY A 73 0.09 -9.79 -7.87
C GLY A 73 0.80 -8.48 -8.21
N ILE A 74 2.13 -8.50 -8.15
CA ILE A 74 2.96 -7.30 -8.37
C ILE A 74 2.73 -6.67 -9.75
N LYS A 75 2.53 -7.49 -10.77
CA LYS A 75 2.24 -6.98 -12.11
C LYS A 75 0.99 -6.10 -12.12
N LYS A 76 -0.05 -6.55 -11.44
CA LYS A 76 -1.30 -5.80 -11.35
C LYS A 76 -1.10 -4.50 -10.60
N LYS A 77 -0.29 -4.53 -9.55
CA LYS A 77 0.05 -3.33 -8.77
C LYS A 77 0.73 -2.28 -9.66
N ILE A 78 1.73 -2.71 -10.42
CA ILE A 78 2.47 -1.82 -11.34
C ILE A 78 1.53 -1.27 -12.41
N GLU A 79 0.67 -2.12 -12.97
CA GLU A 79 -0.29 -1.71 -13.98
C GLU A 79 -1.25 -0.65 -13.47
N LEU A 80 -1.79 -0.84 -12.25
CA LEU A 80 -2.69 0.13 -11.63
C LEU A 80 -2.00 1.47 -11.41
N LEU A 81 -0.75 1.45 -10.94
CA LEU A 81 0.01 2.67 -10.71
C LEU A 81 0.32 3.38 -12.02
N ASN A 82 0.66 2.63 -13.08
CA ASN A 82 0.92 3.22 -14.39
C ASN A 82 -0.32 3.92 -14.93
N LYS A 83 -1.51 3.34 -14.73
CA LYS A 83 -2.77 3.96 -15.14
C LYS A 83 -3.03 5.26 -14.40
N GLU A 84 -2.47 5.41 -13.20
CA GLU A 84 -2.60 6.62 -12.40
C GLU A 84 -1.48 7.61 -12.65
N GLY A 85 -0.60 7.33 -13.61
CA GLY A 85 0.51 8.21 -13.96
C GLY A 85 1.74 8.05 -13.09
N VAL A 86 1.84 6.96 -12.33
CA VAL A 86 2.98 6.71 -11.45
C VAL A 86 3.91 5.68 -12.10
N SER A 87 5.17 6.05 -12.26
CA SER A 87 6.22 5.14 -12.73
C SER A 87 7.09 4.73 -11.57
N LEU A 88 7.24 3.42 -11.36
CA LEU A 88 8.10 2.88 -10.32
C LEU A 88 9.32 2.23 -10.93
N LEU A 89 10.30 1.93 -10.08
CA LEU A 89 11.41 1.08 -10.47
C LEU A 89 10.82 -0.27 -10.87
N SER A 90 10.97 -0.62 -12.12
CA SER A 90 10.33 -1.82 -12.69
C SER A 90 11.02 -3.12 -12.33
N LYS A 91 12.24 -3.05 -11.84
CA LYS A 91 13.02 -4.24 -11.48
C LYS A 91 12.87 -4.51 -9.99
N ASN A 92 12.47 -5.69 -9.65
CA ASN A 92 12.26 -6.11 -8.27
C ASN A 92 13.47 -6.84 -7.73
#